data_d93b4bb149dc54c10fd4734f6fd3f2a7
#
_entry.id   d93b4bb149dc54c10fd4734f6fd3f2a7
#
_cell.length_a   1.000
_cell.length_b   1.000
_cell.length_c   1.000
_cell.angle_alpha   90.00
_cell.angle_beta   90.00
_cell.angle_gamma   90.00
#
_symmetry.space_group_name_H-M   'P 1'
#
loop_
_entity.id
_entity.type
_entity.pdbx_description
1 polymer ?
#
loop_
_entity_poly.entity_id
_entity_poly.type
_entity_poly.pdbx_seq_one_letter_code
_entity_poly.pdbx_strand_id
1 'polypeptide(L)'
;MNGPIKNLTKSEVLTLKEQIAYQPGQVVSKTLAQNPAVSVTLFSFDKGEEISTHSSEGDAMVQVLEGEGLFTVDSTEHTVSAGQVLVMPAGKPHAVYAPHSFKMLLTVVFPRKE
;
A
#
# COMPACT_ATOMS: atom_id res chain seq x y z
N MET A 1 23.55 0.95 -14.37
CA MET A 1 22.56 1.93 -13.90
C MET A 1 21.30 1.22 -13.47
N ASN A 2 20.74 1.59 -12.36
CA ASN A 2 19.49 1.03 -11.86
C ASN A 2 18.31 1.86 -12.39
N GLY A 3 17.28 1.16 -12.86
CA GLY A 3 16.04 1.82 -13.22
C GLY A 3 15.25 2.31 -12.01
N PRO A 4 14.11 2.98 -12.22
CA PRO A 4 13.31 3.53 -11.13
C PRO A 4 12.63 2.49 -10.23
N ILE A 5 12.44 1.25 -10.70
CA ILE A 5 11.90 0.17 -9.86
C ILE A 5 13.04 -0.58 -9.19
N LYS A 6 12.94 -0.75 -7.87
CA LYS A 6 13.93 -1.45 -7.06
C LYS A 6 13.24 -2.52 -6.20
N ASN A 7 14.06 -3.38 -5.58
CA ASN A 7 13.62 -4.42 -4.64
C ASN A 7 12.73 -5.51 -5.24
N LEU A 8 12.72 -5.63 -6.57
CA LEU A 8 12.12 -6.75 -7.29
C LEU A 8 13.13 -7.23 -8.34
N THR A 9 13.23 -8.53 -8.52
CA THR A 9 14.08 -9.11 -9.56
C THR A 9 13.52 -8.71 -10.92
N LYS A 10 14.37 -8.17 -11.78
CA LYS A 10 13.96 -7.73 -13.11
C LYS A 10 14.02 -8.85 -14.12
N SER A 11 13.16 -8.78 -15.12
CA SER A 11 13.10 -9.75 -16.23
C SER A 11 12.74 -11.17 -15.79
N GLU A 12 12.01 -11.28 -14.69
CA GLU A 12 11.45 -12.55 -14.19
C GLU A 12 9.99 -12.34 -13.84
N VAL A 13 9.19 -13.39 -14.00
CA VAL A 13 7.80 -13.38 -13.55
C VAL A 13 7.79 -13.69 -12.06
N LEU A 14 7.18 -12.78 -11.28
CA LEU A 14 7.11 -12.92 -9.83
C LEU A 14 5.65 -12.89 -9.39
N THR A 15 5.34 -13.60 -8.31
CA THR A 15 4.05 -13.45 -7.63
C THR A 15 4.23 -12.36 -6.58
N LEU A 16 3.56 -11.23 -6.76
CA LEU A 16 3.82 -10.03 -5.96
C LEU A 16 3.62 -10.25 -4.46
N LYS A 17 2.56 -10.95 -4.07
CA LYS A 17 2.30 -11.21 -2.64
C LYS A 17 3.38 -12.06 -1.97
N GLU A 18 4.19 -12.79 -2.74
CA GLU A 18 5.30 -13.59 -2.21
C GLU A 18 6.57 -12.79 -2.03
N GLN A 19 6.57 -11.53 -2.46
CA GLN A 19 7.77 -10.67 -2.39
C GLN A 19 7.92 -9.97 -1.04
N ILE A 20 6.98 -10.17 -0.13
CA ILE A 20 7.03 -9.64 1.22
C ILE A 20 6.44 -10.66 2.19
N ALA A 21 7.09 -10.83 3.35
CA ALA A 21 6.65 -11.77 4.37
C ALA A 21 6.01 -11.04 5.54
N TYR A 22 5.10 -11.71 6.24
CA TYR A 22 4.58 -11.21 7.51
C TYR A 22 5.67 -11.30 8.58
N GLN A 23 5.71 -10.31 9.46
CA GLN A 23 6.55 -10.32 10.64
C GLN A 23 5.64 -10.15 11.88
N PRO A 24 5.76 -11.02 12.89
CA PRO A 24 4.91 -10.94 14.07
C PRO A 24 4.94 -9.55 14.71
N GLY A 25 3.76 -8.97 14.94
CA GLY A 25 3.61 -7.68 15.59
C GLY A 25 4.09 -6.49 14.78
N GLN A 26 4.20 -6.62 13.45
CA GLN A 26 4.78 -5.56 12.63
C GLN A 26 3.98 -5.26 11.37
N VAL A 27 4.11 -4.01 10.93
CA VAL A 27 3.84 -3.61 9.56
C VAL A 27 5.19 -3.59 8.85
N VAL A 28 5.31 -4.34 7.76
CA VAL A 28 6.54 -4.39 6.97
C VAL A 28 6.30 -3.67 5.65
N SER A 29 7.24 -2.86 5.23
CA SER A 29 7.15 -2.15 3.96
C SER A 29 8.38 -2.39 3.11
N LYS A 30 8.16 -2.45 1.79
CA LYS A 30 9.22 -2.58 0.80
C LYS A 30 8.95 -1.56 -0.30
N THR A 31 9.80 -0.55 -0.40
CA THR A 31 9.65 0.49 -1.42
C THR A 31 10.07 -0.07 -2.76
N LEU A 32 9.19 0.02 -3.76
CA LEU A 32 9.47 -0.45 -5.12
C LEU A 32 9.87 0.69 -6.04
N ALA A 33 9.33 1.88 -5.82
CA ALA A 33 9.69 3.07 -6.57
C ALA A 33 9.33 4.31 -5.78
N GLN A 34 10.12 5.36 -5.91
CA GLN A 34 9.80 6.63 -5.27
C GLN A 34 10.49 7.76 -5.99
N ASN A 35 9.70 8.73 -6.44
CA ASN A 35 10.19 9.95 -7.08
C ASN A 35 9.10 11.04 -6.94
N PRO A 36 9.33 12.27 -7.43
CA PRO A 36 8.33 13.34 -7.27
C PRO A 36 6.98 13.10 -7.93
N ALA A 37 6.87 12.12 -8.84
CA ALA A 37 5.63 11.81 -9.55
C ALA A 37 4.86 10.65 -8.93
N VAL A 38 5.55 9.66 -8.35
CA VAL A 38 4.91 8.44 -7.89
C VAL A 38 5.68 7.80 -6.74
N SER A 39 4.94 7.13 -5.86
CA SER A 39 5.50 6.26 -4.83
C SER A 39 4.79 4.93 -4.90
N VAL A 40 5.54 3.82 -4.94
CA VAL A 40 4.99 2.46 -4.99
C VAL A 40 5.62 1.66 -3.86
N THR A 41 4.79 1.16 -2.96
CA THR A 41 5.25 0.44 -1.77
C THR A 41 4.43 -0.82 -1.55
N LEU A 42 5.12 -1.91 -1.30
CA LEU A 42 4.51 -3.18 -0.95
C LEU A 42 4.47 -3.29 0.58
N PHE A 43 3.33 -3.70 1.14
CA PHE A 43 3.14 -3.82 2.59
C PHE A 43 2.64 -5.19 2.98
N SER A 44 3.07 -5.64 4.17
CA SER A 44 2.41 -6.72 4.88
C SER A 44 2.05 -6.22 6.28
N PHE A 45 0.87 -6.62 6.75
CA PHE A 45 0.36 -6.26 8.08
C PHE A 45 0.10 -7.53 8.85
N ASP A 46 0.70 -7.65 10.03
CA ASP A 46 0.27 -8.70 10.95
C ASP A 46 -1.11 -8.33 11.52
N LYS A 47 -1.86 -9.33 11.95
CA LYS A 47 -3.17 -9.13 12.56
C LYS A 47 -3.09 -8.13 13.71
N GLY A 48 -3.98 -7.14 13.70
CA GLY A 48 -4.05 -6.12 14.74
C GLY A 48 -3.17 -4.91 14.52
N GLU A 49 -2.29 -4.94 13.52
CA GLU A 49 -1.43 -3.80 13.21
C GLU A 49 -2.18 -2.74 12.43
N GLU A 50 -1.71 -1.49 12.53
CA GLU A 50 -2.39 -0.37 11.89
C GLU A 50 -1.42 0.72 11.48
N ILE A 51 -1.88 1.56 10.55
CA ILE A 51 -1.27 2.84 10.24
C ILE A 51 -2.30 3.89 10.66
N SER A 52 -1.90 4.78 11.58
CA SER A 52 -2.80 5.81 12.11
C SER A 52 -3.21 6.82 11.06
N THR A 53 -4.25 7.60 11.37
CA THR A 53 -4.80 8.59 10.45
C THR A 53 -3.75 9.58 9.98
N HIS A 54 -3.69 9.75 8.66
CA HIS A 54 -2.78 10.68 8.00
C HIS A 54 -3.40 11.08 6.65
N SER A 55 -2.78 11.99 5.95
CA SER A 55 -3.21 12.38 4.60
C SER A 55 -2.00 12.44 3.67
N SER A 56 -2.27 12.44 2.38
CA SER A 56 -1.24 12.50 1.34
C SER A 56 -1.56 13.63 0.36
N GLU A 57 -0.53 14.21 -0.24
CA GLU A 57 -0.70 15.19 -1.32
C GLU A 57 -1.21 14.56 -2.60
N GLY A 58 -0.98 13.27 -2.78
CA GLY A 58 -1.41 12.54 -3.98
C GLY A 58 -2.58 11.63 -3.71
N ASP A 59 -3.17 11.13 -4.78
CA ASP A 59 -4.17 10.07 -4.68
C ASP A 59 -3.46 8.76 -4.35
N ALA A 60 -3.95 8.09 -3.31
CA ALA A 60 -3.37 6.83 -2.85
C ALA A 60 -4.27 5.68 -3.30
N MET A 61 -3.76 4.85 -4.18
CA MET A 61 -4.48 3.66 -4.65
C MET A 61 -3.96 2.42 -3.94
N VAL A 62 -4.85 1.71 -3.27
CA VAL A 62 -4.55 0.47 -2.57
C VAL A 62 -5.08 -0.70 -3.38
N GLN A 63 -4.22 -1.70 -3.61
CA GLN A 63 -4.62 -2.98 -4.17
C GLN A 63 -4.30 -4.05 -3.13
N VAL A 64 -5.32 -4.75 -2.65
CA VAL A 64 -5.11 -5.83 -1.68
C VAL A 64 -4.74 -7.10 -2.44
N LEU A 65 -3.64 -7.72 -2.03
CA LEU A 65 -3.06 -8.89 -2.70
C LEU A 65 -3.43 -10.19 -2.01
N GLU A 66 -3.62 -10.15 -0.69
CA GLU A 66 -3.90 -11.32 0.13
C GLU A 66 -4.62 -10.86 1.39
N GLY A 67 -5.63 -11.60 1.83
CA GLY A 67 -6.42 -11.24 3.00
C GLY A 67 -7.35 -10.07 2.76
N GLU A 68 -7.62 -9.31 3.81
CA GLU A 68 -8.44 -8.10 3.74
C GLU A 68 -7.98 -7.07 4.75
N GLY A 69 -8.11 -5.80 4.38
CA GLY A 69 -7.80 -4.67 5.25
C GLY A 69 -9.01 -3.80 5.46
N LEU A 70 -9.04 -3.09 6.59
CA LEU A 70 -10.05 -2.10 6.90
C LEU A 70 -9.46 -0.71 6.70
N PHE A 71 -10.05 0.06 5.78
CA PHE A 71 -9.56 1.38 5.41
C PHE A 71 -10.60 2.42 5.78
N THR A 72 -10.21 3.40 6.59
CA THR A 72 -11.10 4.51 6.94
C THR A 72 -10.68 5.71 6.11
N VAL A 73 -11.59 6.20 5.28
CA VAL A 73 -11.36 7.36 4.43
C VAL A 73 -12.39 8.42 4.80
N ASP A 74 -11.91 9.56 5.31
CA ASP A 74 -12.79 10.69 5.68
C ASP A 74 -13.99 10.22 6.52
N SER A 75 -13.73 9.41 7.54
CA SER A 75 -14.68 8.82 8.49
C SER A 75 -15.57 7.70 7.97
N THR A 76 -15.38 7.27 6.73
CA THR A 76 -16.12 6.12 6.16
C THR A 76 -15.21 4.90 6.12
N GLU A 77 -15.68 3.78 6.65
CA GLU A 77 -14.93 2.52 6.66
C GLU A 77 -15.19 1.70 5.40
N HIS A 78 -14.12 1.13 4.86
CA HIS A 78 -14.18 0.25 3.68
C HIS A 78 -13.37 -1.01 3.96
N THR A 79 -13.97 -2.17 3.75
CA THR A 79 -13.23 -3.43 3.76
C THR A 79 -12.81 -3.73 2.33
N VAL A 80 -11.51 -3.89 2.13
CA VAL A 80 -10.94 -4.21 0.81
C VAL A 80 -10.30 -5.58 0.89
N SER A 81 -10.74 -6.47 0.02
CA SER A 81 -10.27 -7.87 -0.01
C SER A 81 -9.37 -8.12 -1.21
N ALA A 82 -8.66 -9.25 -1.18
CA ALA A 82 -7.75 -9.63 -2.27
C ALA A 82 -8.41 -9.49 -3.65
N GLY A 83 -7.72 -8.82 -4.56
CA GLY A 83 -8.20 -8.54 -5.90
C GLY A 83 -9.01 -7.25 -6.04
N GLN A 84 -9.27 -6.55 -4.94
CA GLN A 84 -10.03 -5.29 -4.95
C GLN A 84 -9.10 -4.10 -4.81
N VAL A 85 -9.59 -2.93 -5.22
CA VAL A 85 -8.85 -1.68 -5.21
C VAL A 85 -9.68 -0.58 -4.53
N LEU A 86 -9.01 0.32 -3.84
CA LEU A 86 -9.62 1.50 -3.25
C LEU A 86 -8.71 2.70 -3.53
N VAL A 87 -9.28 3.79 -4.02
CA VAL A 87 -8.55 5.05 -4.15
C VAL A 87 -8.92 5.95 -2.97
N MET A 88 -7.90 6.37 -2.24
CA MET A 88 -8.03 7.31 -1.14
C MET A 88 -7.61 8.68 -1.67
N PRO A 89 -8.56 9.64 -1.79
CA PRO A 89 -8.28 10.91 -2.46
C PRO A 89 -7.23 11.76 -1.75
N ALA A 90 -6.49 12.52 -2.54
CA ALA A 90 -5.52 13.49 -2.04
C ALA A 90 -6.19 14.45 -1.03
N GLY A 91 -5.48 14.74 0.06
CA GLY A 91 -5.93 15.68 1.07
C GLY A 91 -6.97 15.16 2.04
N LYS A 92 -7.51 13.96 1.83
CA LYS A 92 -8.48 13.37 2.76
C LYS A 92 -7.76 12.53 3.81
N PRO A 93 -8.19 12.61 5.09
CA PRO A 93 -7.60 11.77 6.12
C PRO A 93 -7.95 10.30 5.88
N HIS A 94 -6.98 9.41 6.08
CA HIS A 94 -7.20 7.98 5.94
C HIS A 94 -6.35 7.21 6.94
N ALA A 95 -6.85 6.01 7.29
CA ALA A 95 -6.18 5.09 8.21
C ALA A 95 -6.36 3.66 7.71
N VAL A 96 -5.46 2.78 8.14
CA VAL A 96 -5.48 1.36 7.76
C VAL A 96 -5.40 0.52 9.01
N TYR A 97 -6.26 -0.49 9.10
CA TYR A 97 -6.25 -1.46 10.19
C TYR A 97 -6.32 -2.88 9.63
N ALA A 98 -5.58 -3.79 10.27
CA ALA A 98 -5.55 -5.20 9.88
C ALA A 98 -6.40 -6.05 10.83
N PRO A 99 -7.68 -6.34 10.51
CA PRO A 99 -8.47 -7.28 11.32
C PRO A 99 -7.92 -8.70 11.24
N HIS A 100 -7.25 -9.00 10.13
CA HIS A 100 -6.49 -10.22 9.89
C HIS A 100 -5.21 -9.82 9.19
N SER A 101 -4.23 -10.73 9.15
CA SER A 101 -3.02 -10.49 8.36
C SER A 101 -3.37 -10.25 6.90
N PHE A 102 -2.79 -9.24 6.27
CA PHE A 102 -3.05 -8.97 4.86
C PHE A 102 -1.85 -8.29 4.20
N LYS A 103 -1.85 -8.32 2.88
CA LYS A 103 -0.81 -7.69 2.06
C LYS A 103 -1.45 -6.77 1.04
N MET A 104 -0.80 -5.65 0.77
CA MET A 104 -1.30 -4.68 -0.19
C MET A 104 -0.16 -4.03 -0.97
N LEU A 105 -0.49 -3.53 -2.14
CA LEU A 105 0.36 -2.64 -2.92
C LEU A 105 -0.25 -1.25 -2.85
N LEU A 106 0.55 -0.28 -2.44
CA LEU A 106 0.14 1.11 -2.35
C LEU A 106 0.85 1.91 -3.44
N THR A 107 0.07 2.56 -4.30
CA THR A 107 0.58 3.47 -5.32
C THR A 107 0.05 4.87 -5.03
N VAL A 108 0.95 5.82 -4.79
CA VAL A 108 0.56 7.22 -4.60
C VAL A 108 0.99 7.98 -5.84
N VAL A 109 0.03 8.62 -6.50
CA VAL A 109 0.28 9.44 -7.68
C VAL A 109 0.19 10.90 -7.25
N PHE A 110 1.29 11.61 -7.36
CA PHE A 110 1.36 13.00 -6.92
C PHE A 110 0.85 13.93 -8.02
N PRO A 111 0.23 15.07 -7.63
CA PRO A 111 -0.23 16.01 -8.65
C PRO A 111 0.95 16.58 -9.41
N ARG A 112 0.72 16.83 -10.71
CA ARG A 112 1.74 17.47 -11.55
C ARG A 112 2.01 18.87 -11.04
N LYS A 113 3.28 19.17 -10.83
CA LYS A 113 3.72 20.52 -10.44
C LYS A 113 4.07 21.31 -11.68
N GLU A 114 3.60 22.54 -11.71
CA GLU A 114 3.85 23.46 -12.82
C GLU A 114 4.78 24.58 -12.39
#